data_681b8141db046f7ddf3f17ab151c8126
#
_entry.id   681b8141db046f7ddf3f17ab151c8126
#
_cell.length_a   1.000
_cell.length_b   1.000
_cell.length_c   1.000
_cell.angle_alpha   90.00
_cell.angle_beta   90.00
_cell.angle_gamma   90.00
#
_symmetry.space_group_name_H-M   'P 1'
#
loop_
_entity.id
_entity.type
_entity.pdbx_description
1 polymer ?
#
loop_
_entity_poly.entity_id
_entity_poly.type
_entity_poly.pdbx_seq_one_letter_code
_entity_poly.pdbx_strand_id
1 'polypeptide(L)'
;MVYQTHIPITRIATGRKNFYARICLGILFFFLAGCENSEQEIRELSEKKIGVDEARTIETYFSQAGKMRAKLTAPLMYRYQDTLPRVEFPNALHVDFYNDSLQVESVLDALYGRYIEGQKKMYLKDSVVVIQKFNQDTLRCQELWWDQNKEIFYTDKPVKITKKDGTVLPGKGLEASQDFRNIKIINPSQGILPVPESEFTGATMGDSTIVRDSAFVRDSIRPVTDTIKREPE
;
A
#
# COMPACT_ATOMS: atom_id res chain seq x y z
N MET A 1 -78.84 -48.59 65.50
CA MET A 1 -77.94 -47.49 65.81
C MET A 1 -76.81 -47.54 64.78
N VAL A 2 -76.83 -46.66 63.79
CA VAL A 2 -75.81 -46.59 62.76
C VAL A 2 -75.13 -45.21 62.89
N TYR A 3 -73.84 -45.19 63.21
CA TYR A 3 -73.05 -43.99 63.31
C TYR A 3 -72.46 -43.72 61.90
N GLN A 4 -72.83 -42.60 61.32
CA GLN A 4 -72.17 -42.05 60.08
C GLN A 4 -71.06 -41.11 60.56
N THR A 5 -69.80 -41.46 60.23
CA THR A 5 -68.67 -40.60 60.45
C THR A 5 -68.45 -39.77 59.16
N HIS A 6 -68.68 -38.45 59.27
CA HIS A 6 -68.32 -37.48 58.26
C HIS A 6 -66.82 -37.19 58.35
N ILE A 7 -66.12 -37.45 57.25
CA ILE A 7 -64.71 -37.07 57.06
C ILE A 7 -64.72 -35.70 56.31
N PRO A 8 -64.10 -34.63 56.86
CA PRO A 8 -64.01 -33.39 56.17
C PRO A 8 -62.91 -33.46 55.09
N ILE A 9 -63.26 -33.21 53.81
CA ILE A 9 -62.33 -33.07 52.71
C ILE A 9 -61.69 -31.68 52.83
N THR A 10 -60.44 -31.62 53.31
CA THR A 10 -59.62 -30.43 53.33
C THR A 10 -59.19 -30.06 51.91
N ARG A 11 -59.65 -28.91 51.46
CA ARG A 11 -59.22 -28.26 50.17
C ARG A 11 -57.75 -27.85 50.31
N ILE A 12 -56.82 -28.62 49.73
CA ILE A 12 -55.43 -28.24 49.53
C ILE A 12 -55.26 -28.02 48.00
N ALA A 13 -55.69 -26.89 47.48
CA ALA A 13 -55.48 -26.62 46.06
C ALA A 13 -55.18 -25.14 45.65
N THR A 14 -55.07 -24.22 46.66
CA THR A 14 -54.91 -22.77 46.31
C THR A 14 -53.46 -22.26 46.42
N GLY A 15 -52.56 -23.00 47.09
CA GLY A 15 -51.15 -22.59 47.28
C GLY A 15 -50.22 -22.79 46.09
N ARG A 16 -50.45 -23.83 45.26
CA ARG A 16 -49.54 -24.17 44.14
C ARG A 16 -49.61 -23.21 42.94
N LYS A 17 -50.80 -22.72 42.62
CA LYS A 17 -50.97 -21.77 41.50
C LYS A 17 -50.27 -20.44 41.77
N ASN A 18 -50.36 -19.94 43.00
CA ASN A 18 -49.69 -18.70 43.39
C ASN A 18 -48.16 -18.84 43.52
N PHE A 19 -47.69 -20.03 43.83
CA PHE A 19 -46.25 -20.34 43.87
C PHE A 19 -45.63 -20.30 42.47
N TYR A 20 -46.22 -20.97 41.47
CA TYR A 20 -45.76 -20.92 40.10
C TYR A 20 -45.89 -19.53 39.48
N ALA A 21 -46.95 -18.78 39.79
CA ALA A 21 -47.12 -17.39 39.35
C ALA A 21 -46.01 -16.47 39.88
N ARG A 22 -45.55 -16.66 41.13
CA ARG A 22 -44.43 -15.91 41.69
C ARG A 22 -43.08 -16.29 41.07
N ILE A 23 -42.87 -17.58 40.75
CA ILE A 23 -41.66 -18.04 40.02
C ILE A 23 -41.63 -17.48 38.61
N CYS A 24 -42.74 -17.54 37.86
CA CYS A 24 -42.84 -16.97 36.50
C CYS A 24 -42.62 -15.46 36.51
N LEU A 25 -43.16 -14.74 37.49
CA LEU A 25 -42.96 -13.29 37.64
C LEU A 25 -41.49 -12.95 37.96
N GLY A 26 -40.81 -13.79 38.81
CA GLY A 26 -39.39 -13.65 39.13
C GLY A 26 -38.49 -13.89 37.89
N ILE A 27 -38.80 -14.93 37.08
CA ILE A 27 -38.09 -15.24 35.85
C ILE A 27 -38.30 -14.11 34.83
N LEU A 28 -39.54 -13.61 34.68
CA LEU A 28 -39.85 -12.49 33.79
C LEU A 28 -39.08 -11.22 34.20
N PHE A 29 -38.96 -10.94 35.50
CA PHE A 29 -38.20 -9.82 36.02
C PHE A 29 -36.67 -9.96 35.77
N PHE A 30 -36.14 -11.20 35.76
CA PHE A 30 -34.75 -11.47 35.46
C PHE A 30 -34.41 -11.26 33.96
N PHE A 31 -35.37 -11.50 33.08
CA PHE A 31 -35.19 -11.20 31.63
C PHE A 31 -35.25 -9.71 31.29
N LEU A 32 -35.80 -8.85 32.15
CA LEU A 32 -35.85 -7.41 31.97
C LEU A 32 -34.57 -6.69 32.44
N ALA A 33 -33.71 -7.34 33.22
CA ALA A 33 -32.46 -6.77 33.71
C ALA A 33 -31.23 -7.01 32.81
N GLY A 34 -31.42 -7.64 31.64
CA GLY A 34 -30.35 -7.96 30.71
C GLY A 34 -30.31 -6.95 29.56
N CYS A 35 -29.20 -6.26 29.41
CA CYS A 35 -28.75 -5.31 28.40
C CYS A 35 -28.95 -3.84 28.77
N GLU A 36 -28.23 -3.35 29.75
CA GLU A 36 -27.79 -1.97 29.75
C GLU A 36 -26.40 -1.91 29.08
N ASN A 37 -26.34 -1.57 27.79
CA ASN A 37 -25.12 -1.06 27.21
C ASN A 37 -24.79 0.24 27.94
N SER A 38 -23.60 0.35 28.52
CA SER A 38 -23.23 1.56 29.26
C SER A 38 -23.22 2.74 28.29
N GLU A 39 -23.91 3.84 28.61
CA GLU A 39 -23.89 5.07 27.83
C GLU A 39 -22.47 5.61 27.58
N GLN A 40 -21.54 5.25 28.46
CA GLN A 40 -20.12 5.56 28.30
C GLN A 40 -19.48 4.83 27.12
N GLU A 41 -19.78 3.55 26.94
CA GLU A 41 -19.27 2.75 25.81
C GLU A 41 -19.84 3.25 24.47
N ILE A 42 -21.10 3.70 24.46
CA ILE A 42 -21.74 4.33 23.29
C ILE A 42 -21.12 5.71 23.01
N ARG A 43 -20.77 6.49 24.03
CA ARG A 43 -20.07 7.78 23.85
C ARG A 43 -18.66 7.59 23.36
N GLU A 44 -17.89 6.65 23.89
CA GLU A 44 -16.54 6.33 23.42
C GLU A 44 -16.54 5.82 21.97
N LEU A 45 -17.56 5.05 21.57
CA LEU A 45 -17.75 4.66 20.17
C LEU A 45 -18.17 5.84 19.27
N SER A 46 -18.89 6.83 19.81
CA SER A 46 -19.31 8.03 19.07
C SER A 46 -18.20 9.07 18.97
N GLU A 47 -17.25 9.12 19.92
CA GLU A 47 -16.06 9.97 19.86
C GLU A 47 -14.98 9.38 18.94
N LYS A 48 -15.04 8.09 18.62
CA LYS A 48 -14.24 7.47 17.58
C LYS A 48 -14.63 8.13 16.27
N LYS A 49 -13.69 8.88 15.65
CA LYS A 49 -13.88 9.67 14.42
C LYS A 49 -14.81 8.93 13.46
N ILE A 50 -16.05 9.42 13.34
CA ILE A 50 -17.06 8.86 12.44
C ILE A 50 -16.45 8.87 11.03
N GLY A 51 -16.34 7.67 10.43
CA GLY A 51 -15.85 7.51 9.06
C GLY A 51 -14.37 7.17 8.89
N VAL A 52 -13.63 6.84 9.97
CA VAL A 52 -12.25 6.35 9.88
C VAL A 52 -12.12 5.03 10.63
N ASP A 53 -11.88 3.95 9.89
CA ASP A 53 -11.56 2.65 10.48
C ASP A 53 -10.04 2.50 10.61
N GLU A 54 -9.58 2.08 11.79
CA GLU A 54 -8.17 1.72 12.04
C GLU A 54 -8.03 0.21 12.08
N ALA A 55 -7.03 -0.33 11.38
CA ALA A 55 -6.64 -1.72 11.49
C ALA A 55 -5.11 -1.84 11.63
N ARG A 56 -4.67 -2.84 12.40
CA ARG A 56 -3.26 -3.10 12.68
C ARG A 56 -2.87 -4.49 12.21
N THR A 57 -1.60 -4.64 11.83
CA THR A 57 -1.05 -5.91 11.34
C THR A 57 -1.90 -6.48 10.20
N ILE A 58 -1.93 -5.73 9.08
CA ILE A 58 -2.82 -6.02 7.96
C ILE A 58 -2.12 -6.93 6.98
N GLU A 59 -2.90 -7.84 6.46
CA GLU A 59 -2.58 -8.65 5.30
C GLU A 59 -3.78 -8.60 4.35
N THR A 60 -3.57 -8.10 3.14
CA THR A 60 -4.62 -8.03 2.13
C THR A 60 -4.16 -8.60 0.80
N TYR A 61 -5.07 -9.22 0.08
CA TYR A 61 -4.81 -9.89 -1.18
C TYR A 61 -5.52 -9.17 -2.31
N PHE A 62 -4.78 -8.92 -3.38
CA PHE A 62 -5.34 -8.43 -4.62
C PHE A 62 -5.41 -9.56 -5.64
N SER A 63 -6.61 -9.80 -6.17
CA SER A 63 -6.84 -10.79 -7.22
C SER A 63 -7.47 -10.15 -8.45
N GLN A 64 -7.09 -10.65 -9.62
CA GLN A 64 -7.57 -10.19 -10.91
C GLN A 64 -7.89 -11.38 -11.78
N ALA A 65 -9.09 -11.38 -12.38
CA ALA A 65 -9.59 -12.51 -13.19
C ALA A 65 -9.50 -13.87 -12.46
N GLY A 66 -9.77 -13.88 -11.13
CA GLY A 66 -9.72 -15.09 -10.30
C GLY A 66 -8.33 -15.58 -9.92
N LYS A 67 -7.26 -14.88 -10.31
CA LYS A 67 -5.86 -15.18 -9.95
C LYS A 67 -5.35 -14.19 -8.91
N MET A 68 -4.64 -14.68 -7.90
CA MET A 68 -3.95 -13.82 -6.94
C MET A 68 -2.78 -13.13 -7.65
N ARG A 69 -2.74 -11.80 -7.57
CA ARG A 69 -1.72 -10.97 -8.21
C ARG A 69 -0.79 -10.29 -7.24
N ALA A 70 -1.30 -9.91 -6.07
CA ALA A 70 -0.48 -9.27 -5.07
C ALA A 70 -0.96 -9.57 -3.65
N LYS A 71 -0.03 -9.53 -2.70
CA LYS A 71 -0.26 -9.56 -1.27
C LYS A 71 0.40 -8.33 -0.66
N LEU A 72 -0.40 -7.49 0.00
CA LEU A 72 0.07 -6.33 0.73
C LEU A 72 0.07 -6.62 2.21
N THR A 73 1.16 -6.29 2.89
CA THR A 73 1.28 -6.32 4.35
C THR A 73 1.67 -4.94 4.87
N ALA A 74 1.05 -4.52 5.96
CA ALA A 74 1.35 -3.25 6.61
C ALA A 74 1.07 -3.30 8.12
N PRO A 75 1.85 -2.59 8.96
CA PRO A 75 1.62 -2.57 10.40
C PRO A 75 0.37 -1.77 10.80
N LEU A 76 -0.02 -0.78 10.00
CA LEU A 76 -1.13 0.12 10.29
C LEU A 76 -1.86 0.54 9.01
N MET A 77 -3.19 0.61 9.08
CA MET A 77 -4.07 1.07 8.01
C MET A 77 -5.14 1.98 8.58
N TYR A 78 -5.43 3.06 7.88
CA TYR A 78 -6.62 3.88 8.07
C TYR A 78 -7.50 3.81 6.83
N ARG A 79 -8.77 3.47 7.02
CA ARG A 79 -9.77 3.52 5.96
C ARG A 79 -10.72 4.68 6.21
N TYR A 80 -10.74 5.62 5.28
CA TYR A 80 -11.60 6.79 5.31
C TYR A 80 -12.85 6.51 4.45
N GLN A 81 -14.03 6.67 5.07
CA GLN A 81 -15.33 6.47 4.44
C GLN A 81 -16.02 7.82 4.20
N ASP A 82 -15.25 8.85 3.90
CA ASP A 82 -15.74 10.18 3.59
C ASP A 82 -16.16 10.31 2.09
N THR A 83 -16.33 11.53 1.62
CA THR A 83 -16.69 11.84 0.22
C THR A 83 -15.71 11.28 -0.82
N LEU A 84 -14.46 11.04 -0.42
CA LEU A 84 -13.39 10.44 -1.23
C LEU A 84 -12.85 9.20 -0.53
N PRO A 85 -13.54 8.05 -0.65
CA PRO A 85 -13.13 6.81 0.01
C PRO A 85 -11.68 6.43 -0.35
N ARG A 86 -10.87 6.24 0.68
CA ARG A 86 -9.44 5.93 0.53
C ARG A 86 -8.93 5.08 1.68
N VAL A 87 -7.87 4.37 1.42
CA VAL A 87 -7.11 3.61 2.41
C VAL A 87 -5.71 4.18 2.49
N GLU A 88 -5.20 4.44 3.69
CA GLU A 88 -3.85 4.95 3.92
C GLU A 88 -3.04 3.98 4.77
N PHE A 89 -1.76 3.84 4.41
CA PHE A 89 -0.75 3.05 5.12
C PHE A 89 0.37 3.99 5.56
N PRO A 90 0.28 4.59 6.76
CA PRO A 90 1.21 5.65 7.18
C PRO A 90 2.57 5.13 7.66
N ASN A 91 2.68 3.86 8.03
CA ASN A 91 3.84 3.28 8.70
C ASN A 91 4.45 2.15 7.87
N ALA A 92 4.87 2.47 6.66
CA ALA A 92 5.40 1.54 5.68
C ALA A 92 4.39 0.48 5.20
N LEU A 93 4.67 -0.10 4.05
CA LEU A 93 3.97 -1.24 3.48
C LEU A 93 4.94 -2.07 2.65
N HIS A 94 4.64 -3.35 2.55
CA HIS A 94 5.33 -4.31 1.71
C HIS A 94 4.33 -5.01 0.80
N VAL A 95 4.69 -5.20 -0.47
CA VAL A 95 3.84 -5.87 -1.46
C VAL A 95 4.64 -6.94 -2.18
N ASP A 96 4.15 -8.19 -2.11
CA ASP A 96 4.59 -9.29 -2.95
C ASP A 96 3.72 -9.36 -4.21
N PHE A 97 4.30 -9.31 -5.39
CA PHE A 97 3.62 -9.55 -6.66
C PHE A 97 3.87 -10.98 -7.13
N TYR A 98 2.80 -11.64 -7.57
CA TYR A 98 2.83 -13.05 -7.95
C TYR A 98 2.65 -13.24 -9.45
N ASN A 99 3.39 -14.19 -10.01
CA ASN A 99 3.14 -14.71 -11.35
C ASN A 99 1.97 -15.69 -11.38
N ASP A 100 1.64 -16.22 -12.56
CA ASP A 100 0.55 -17.19 -12.75
C ASP A 100 0.77 -18.51 -11.98
N SER A 101 2.00 -18.83 -11.60
CA SER A 101 2.38 -20.02 -10.81
C SER A 101 2.42 -19.75 -9.31
N LEU A 102 1.91 -18.58 -8.84
CA LEU A 102 1.92 -18.13 -7.45
C LEU A 102 3.34 -18.00 -6.84
N GLN A 103 4.34 -17.78 -7.68
CA GLN A 103 5.69 -17.46 -7.23
C GLN A 103 5.86 -15.95 -7.17
N VAL A 104 6.58 -15.46 -6.16
CA VAL A 104 6.90 -14.04 -6.02
C VAL A 104 7.82 -13.61 -7.17
N GLU A 105 7.30 -12.76 -8.05
CA GLU A 105 8.01 -12.24 -9.21
C GLU A 105 8.73 -10.93 -8.92
N SER A 106 8.09 -10.04 -8.15
CA SER A 106 8.68 -8.80 -7.66
C SER A 106 8.18 -8.45 -6.28
N VAL A 107 8.93 -7.65 -5.55
CA VAL A 107 8.56 -7.10 -4.26
C VAL A 107 8.65 -5.59 -4.31
N LEU A 108 7.77 -4.92 -3.56
CA LEU A 108 7.72 -3.47 -3.45
C LEU A 108 7.66 -3.08 -1.98
N ASP A 109 8.53 -2.15 -1.59
CA ASP A 109 8.53 -1.52 -0.27
C ASP A 109 8.35 -0.02 -0.43
N ALA A 110 7.58 0.60 0.47
CA ALA A 110 7.43 2.05 0.57
C ALA A 110 7.14 2.45 2.02
N LEU A 111 7.52 3.67 2.41
CA LEU A 111 7.23 4.16 3.77
C LEU A 111 5.82 4.69 3.92
N TYR A 112 5.16 5.07 2.83
CA TYR A 112 3.78 5.54 2.82
C TYR A 112 3.04 5.03 1.59
N GLY A 113 1.77 4.67 1.76
CA GLY A 113 0.87 4.31 0.67
C GLY A 113 -0.53 4.88 0.87
N ARG A 114 -1.18 5.24 -0.24
CA ARG A 114 -2.59 5.66 -0.28
C ARG A 114 -3.29 5.03 -1.47
N TYR A 115 -4.32 4.25 -1.19
CA TYR A 115 -5.20 3.69 -2.21
C TYR A 115 -6.47 4.51 -2.35
N ILE A 116 -6.78 4.97 -3.55
CA ILE A 116 -7.96 5.76 -3.89
C ILE A 116 -8.99 4.81 -4.52
N GLU A 117 -9.99 4.40 -3.74
CA GLU A 117 -10.92 3.34 -4.13
C GLU A 117 -11.67 3.66 -5.43
N GLY A 118 -12.22 4.86 -5.57
CA GLY A 118 -12.97 5.28 -6.76
C GLY A 118 -12.16 5.35 -8.05
N GLN A 119 -10.86 5.56 -7.96
CA GLN A 119 -9.94 5.63 -9.11
C GLN A 119 -9.21 4.32 -9.37
N LYS A 120 -9.23 3.38 -8.42
CA LYS A 120 -8.41 2.15 -8.42
C LYS A 120 -6.92 2.46 -8.61
N LYS A 121 -6.44 3.49 -7.93
CA LYS A 121 -5.05 3.94 -7.98
C LYS A 121 -4.40 3.88 -6.61
N MET A 122 -3.16 3.40 -6.58
CA MET A 122 -2.30 3.40 -5.41
C MET A 122 -1.22 4.45 -5.59
N TYR A 123 -1.12 5.37 -4.65
CA TYR A 123 0.00 6.29 -4.53
C TYR A 123 0.97 5.78 -3.48
N LEU A 124 2.23 5.64 -3.85
CA LEU A 124 3.33 5.19 -3.01
C LEU A 124 4.33 6.32 -2.86
N LYS A 125 4.84 6.53 -1.68
CA LYS A 125 5.71 7.66 -1.40
C LYS A 125 6.76 7.29 -0.35
N ASP A 126 7.87 8.02 -0.42
CA ASP A 126 9.03 7.96 0.46
C ASP A 126 9.72 6.59 0.41
N SER A 127 10.95 6.61 -0.07
CA SER A 127 11.80 5.42 -0.20
C SER A 127 11.14 4.23 -0.92
N VAL A 128 10.48 4.50 -2.06
CA VAL A 128 9.90 3.42 -2.85
C VAL A 128 11.00 2.59 -3.49
N VAL A 129 11.00 1.29 -3.20
CA VAL A 129 11.96 0.32 -3.73
C VAL A 129 11.18 -0.83 -4.36
N VAL A 130 11.49 -1.17 -5.60
CA VAL A 130 10.97 -2.37 -6.26
C VAL A 130 12.13 -3.27 -6.64
N ILE A 131 12.05 -4.54 -6.27
CA ILE A 131 13.06 -5.55 -6.59
C ILE A 131 12.41 -6.63 -7.44
N GLN A 132 12.88 -6.77 -8.67
CA GLN A 132 12.47 -7.85 -9.55
C GLN A 132 13.28 -9.11 -9.24
N LYS A 133 12.61 -10.19 -8.89
CA LYS A 133 13.29 -11.43 -8.42
C LYS A 133 14.03 -12.14 -9.53
N PHE A 134 13.52 -12.10 -10.76
CA PHE A 134 14.14 -12.81 -11.89
C PHE A 134 15.45 -12.17 -12.35
N ASN A 135 15.43 -10.87 -12.64
CA ASN A 135 16.62 -10.15 -13.12
C ASN A 135 17.49 -9.60 -11.98
N GLN A 136 16.95 -9.56 -10.76
CA GLN A 136 17.54 -8.90 -9.60
C GLN A 136 17.76 -7.39 -9.80
N ASP A 137 17.01 -6.81 -10.75
CA ASP A 137 17.00 -5.37 -10.98
C ASP A 137 16.27 -4.67 -9.83
N THR A 138 16.79 -3.53 -9.41
CA THR A 138 16.21 -2.73 -8.33
C THR A 138 15.88 -1.34 -8.83
N LEU A 139 14.59 -0.99 -8.79
CA LEU A 139 14.10 0.37 -9.00
C LEU A 139 14.03 1.11 -7.66
N ARG A 140 14.51 2.34 -7.62
CA ARG A 140 14.36 3.27 -6.49
C ARG A 140 13.81 4.59 -6.98
N CYS A 141 12.79 5.11 -6.27
CA CYS A 141 12.22 6.44 -6.52
C CYS A 141 11.59 7.00 -5.25
N GLN A 142 11.23 8.27 -5.27
CA GLN A 142 10.55 8.92 -4.13
C GLN A 142 9.03 8.76 -4.19
N GLU A 143 8.48 8.68 -5.39
CA GLU A 143 7.04 8.56 -5.63
C GLU A 143 6.78 7.57 -6.76
N LEU A 144 5.72 6.76 -6.61
CA LEU A 144 5.28 5.82 -7.62
C LEU A 144 3.76 5.69 -7.58
N TRP A 145 3.13 5.73 -8.73
CA TRP A 145 1.71 5.48 -8.89
C TRP A 145 1.48 4.10 -9.51
N TRP A 146 0.50 3.38 -9.00
CA TRP A 146 -0.01 2.17 -9.62
C TRP A 146 -1.45 2.40 -10.08
N ASP A 147 -1.71 2.28 -11.37
CA ASP A 147 -3.03 2.31 -11.98
C ASP A 147 -3.48 0.89 -12.27
N GLN A 148 -4.38 0.36 -11.43
CA GLN A 148 -4.88 -1.01 -11.56
C GLN A 148 -5.70 -1.23 -12.83
N ASN A 149 -6.40 -0.18 -13.34
CA ASN A 149 -7.20 -0.31 -14.55
C ASN A 149 -6.32 -0.44 -15.80
N LYS A 150 -5.16 0.22 -15.79
CA LYS A 150 -4.19 0.18 -16.89
C LYS A 150 -3.11 -0.88 -16.70
N GLU A 151 -3.05 -1.49 -15.52
CA GLU A 151 -2.03 -2.48 -15.14
C GLU A 151 -0.59 -1.94 -15.27
N ILE A 152 -0.39 -0.64 -14.93
CA ILE A 152 0.91 0.01 -15.03
C ILE A 152 1.30 0.71 -13.74
N PHE A 153 2.62 0.77 -13.52
CA PHE A 153 3.26 1.70 -12.60
C PHE A 153 3.81 2.89 -13.38
N TYR A 154 3.71 4.09 -12.82
CA TYR A 154 4.25 5.29 -13.44
C TYR A 154 4.65 6.35 -12.41
N THR A 155 5.61 7.18 -12.80
CA THR A 155 5.99 8.38 -12.06
C THR A 155 6.59 9.42 -13.02
N ASP A 156 6.51 10.70 -12.67
CA ASP A 156 7.18 11.82 -13.33
C ASP A 156 8.44 12.28 -12.58
N LYS A 157 8.73 11.65 -11.44
CA LYS A 157 9.85 11.99 -10.56
C LYS A 157 11.15 11.31 -10.98
N PRO A 158 12.30 11.74 -10.42
CA PRO A 158 13.56 11.03 -10.62
C PRO A 158 13.48 9.57 -10.21
N VAL A 159 14.05 8.71 -11.05
CA VAL A 159 14.15 7.27 -10.84
C VAL A 159 15.57 6.79 -11.02
N LYS A 160 15.91 5.69 -10.38
CA LYS A 160 17.18 5.01 -10.49
C LYS A 160 16.95 3.51 -10.58
N ILE A 161 17.35 2.90 -11.68
CA ILE A 161 17.36 1.45 -11.84
C ILE A 161 18.79 0.98 -11.68
N THR A 162 19.00 0.03 -10.78
CA THR A 162 20.29 -0.66 -10.61
C THR A 162 20.10 -2.09 -11.06
N LYS A 163 20.84 -2.50 -12.07
CA LYS A 163 20.83 -3.88 -12.57
C LYS A 163 21.73 -4.79 -11.72
N LYS A 164 21.52 -6.10 -11.87
CA LYS A 164 22.32 -7.12 -11.20
C LYS A 164 23.81 -6.99 -11.44
N ASP A 165 24.22 -6.59 -12.66
CA ASP A 165 25.61 -6.40 -13.07
C ASP A 165 26.25 -5.11 -12.52
N GLY A 166 25.51 -4.32 -11.72
CA GLY A 166 25.97 -3.05 -11.19
C GLY A 166 25.71 -1.86 -12.11
N THR A 167 25.18 -2.06 -13.32
CA THR A 167 24.77 -0.97 -14.21
C THR A 167 23.73 -0.11 -13.54
N VAL A 168 23.93 1.21 -13.54
CA VAL A 168 22.99 2.18 -12.97
C VAL A 168 22.39 3.01 -14.09
N LEU A 169 21.05 3.00 -14.19
CA LEU A 169 20.28 3.75 -15.16
C LEU A 169 19.43 4.79 -14.44
N PRO A 170 19.90 6.03 -14.33
CA PRO A 170 19.11 7.12 -13.77
C PRO A 170 18.24 7.76 -14.85
N GLY A 171 17.17 8.45 -14.43
CA GLY A 171 16.33 9.22 -15.32
C GLY A 171 15.21 9.95 -14.60
N LYS A 172 14.36 10.64 -15.35
CA LYS A 172 13.19 11.34 -14.86
C LYS A 172 11.96 10.83 -15.58
N GLY A 173 11.00 10.33 -14.80
CA GLY A 173 9.80 9.69 -15.32
C GLY A 173 10.03 8.21 -15.68
N LEU A 174 9.03 7.40 -15.36
CA LEU A 174 9.05 5.97 -15.61
C LEU A 174 7.63 5.50 -15.90
N GLU A 175 7.51 4.54 -16.80
CA GLU A 175 6.33 3.70 -16.98
C GLU A 175 6.77 2.25 -17.00
N ALA A 176 6.08 1.40 -16.24
CA ALA A 176 6.37 -0.03 -16.15
C ALA A 176 5.08 -0.84 -16.14
N SER A 177 5.11 -2.04 -16.72
CA SER A 177 4.05 -3.02 -16.57
C SER A 177 3.91 -3.47 -15.11
N GLN A 178 2.72 -3.94 -14.72
CA GLN A 178 2.43 -4.35 -13.33
C GLN A 178 3.37 -5.46 -12.81
N ASP A 179 3.88 -6.29 -13.71
CA ASP A 179 4.87 -7.33 -13.42
C ASP A 179 6.33 -6.84 -13.45
N PHE A 180 6.54 -5.55 -13.72
CA PHE A 180 7.86 -4.92 -13.89
C PHE A 180 8.77 -5.56 -14.95
N ARG A 181 8.22 -6.37 -15.88
CA ARG A 181 9.00 -6.96 -16.98
C ARG A 181 9.37 -5.94 -18.03
N ASN A 182 8.47 -5.01 -18.30
CA ASN A 182 8.66 -3.93 -19.25
C ASN A 182 8.79 -2.62 -18.50
N ILE A 183 9.98 -2.06 -18.49
CA ILE A 183 10.28 -0.78 -17.82
C ILE A 183 10.82 0.21 -18.86
N LYS A 184 10.18 1.37 -18.95
CA LYS A 184 10.59 2.48 -19.83
C LYS A 184 10.88 3.70 -18.98
N ILE A 185 12.12 4.20 -19.03
CA ILE A 185 12.48 5.50 -18.48
C ILE A 185 12.14 6.55 -19.55
N ILE A 186 11.38 7.58 -19.17
CA ILE A 186 10.88 8.59 -20.14
C ILE A 186 12.00 9.52 -20.55
N ASN A 187 12.74 10.08 -19.61
CA ASN A 187 13.90 10.94 -19.86
C ASN A 187 15.14 10.33 -19.19
N PRO A 188 15.85 9.42 -19.87
CA PRO A 188 17.03 8.80 -19.32
C PRO A 188 18.16 9.83 -19.18
N SER A 189 18.92 9.72 -18.10
CA SER A 189 20.15 10.47 -17.88
C SER A 189 21.36 9.57 -18.15
N GLN A 190 22.57 10.16 -18.15
CA GLN A 190 23.79 9.38 -18.34
C GLN A 190 23.92 8.32 -17.23
N GLY A 191 23.99 7.05 -17.63
CA GLY A 191 24.14 5.90 -16.74
C GLY A 191 25.60 5.66 -16.33
N ILE A 192 25.77 4.82 -15.33
CA ILE A 192 27.08 4.33 -14.88
C ILE A 192 27.15 2.85 -15.26
N LEU A 193 28.18 2.49 -16.02
CA LEU A 193 28.49 1.11 -16.35
C LEU A 193 29.58 0.59 -15.39
N PRO A 194 29.50 -0.64 -14.91
CA PRO A 194 30.60 -1.25 -14.16
C PRO A 194 31.78 -1.45 -15.09
N VAL A 195 32.95 -0.97 -14.70
CA VAL A 195 34.22 -1.27 -15.40
C VAL A 195 34.75 -2.57 -14.82
N PRO A 196 34.99 -3.61 -15.64
CA PRO A 196 35.58 -4.85 -15.14
C PRO A 196 36.99 -4.58 -14.58
N GLU A 197 37.30 -5.12 -13.40
CA GLU A 197 38.60 -4.94 -12.72
C GLU A 197 39.80 -5.38 -13.59
N SER A 198 39.57 -6.23 -14.59
CA SER A 198 40.60 -6.65 -15.55
C SER A 198 41.18 -5.54 -16.41
N GLU A 199 40.45 -4.41 -16.59
CA GLU A 199 40.96 -3.26 -17.34
C GLU A 199 41.83 -2.31 -16.49
N PHE A 200 41.83 -2.46 -15.15
CA PHE A 200 42.66 -1.65 -14.23
C PHE A 200 44.04 -2.21 -14.00
N THR A 201 44.36 -3.43 -14.38
CA THR A 201 45.65 -4.08 -14.11
C THR A 201 46.72 -3.76 -15.15
N GLY A 202 46.49 -2.83 -16.09
CA GLY A 202 47.42 -2.47 -17.17
C GLY A 202 48.12 -1.12 -17.06
N ALA A 203 47.79 -0.27 -16.09
CA ALA A 203 48.48 1.01 -15.91
C ALA A 203 49.61 0.89 -14.88
N THR A 204 50.73 0.32 -15.27
CA THR A 204 52.02 0.60 -14.62
C THR A 204 52.21 2.11 -14.60
N MET A 205 52.47 2.66 -13.40
CA MET A 205 52.95 4.02 -13.21
C MET A 205 54.17 4.25 -14.08
N GLY A 206 53.97 4.89 -15.22
CA GLY A 206 55.00 5.39 -16.11
C GLY A 206 54.63 6.81 -16.50
N ASP A 207 55.36 7.70 -15.85
CA ASP A 207 55.64 9.08 -16.29
C ASP A 207 54.46 10.00 -16.62
N SER A 208 54.29 10.98 -15.73
CA SER A 208 53.36 12.10 -15.84
C SER A 208 53.78 13.10 -16.92
N THR A 209 53.33 12.86 -18.14
CA THR A 209 53.17 13.94 -19.10
C THR A 209 51.73 14.09 -19.43
N ILE A 210 51.09 15.01 -18.72
CA ILE A 210 49.74 15.50 -19.04
C ILE A 210 49.86 16.24 -20.38
N VAL A 211 49.62 15.54 -21.48
CA VAL A 211 49.30 16.21 -22.73
C VAL A 211 47.86 16.68 -22.66
N ARG A 212 47.69 17.93 -22.27
CA ARG A 212 46.43 18.64 -22.44
C ARG A 212 46.18 18.80 -23.91
N ASP A 213 45.50 17.86 -24.54
CA ASP A 213 44.93 18.05 -25.87
C ASP A 213 43.63 18.83 -25.76
N SER A 214 43.78 20.18 -25.75
CA SER A 214 42.68 21.16 -25.66
C SER A 214 42.05 21.42 -27.04
N ALA A 215 42.06 20.46 -27.95
CA ALA A 215 41.63 20.67 -29.32
C ALA A 215 40.21 20.24 -29.67
N PHE A 216 39.45 19.70 -28.73
CA PHE A 216 38.12 19.14 -29.07
C PHE A 216 36.89 19.88 -28.51
N VAL A 217 37.05 21.09 -27.97
CA VAL A 217 35.94 21.90 -27.41
C VAL A 217 35.83 23.29 -28.04
N ARG A 218 36.15 23.45 -29.30
CA ARG A 218 36.09 24.80 -29.90
C ARG A 218 35.31 24.93 -31.23
N ASP A 219 34.39 24.01 -31.54
CA ASP A 219 33.67 24.14 -32.81
C ASP A 219 32.13 24.06 -32.74
N SER A 220 31.52 24.44 -31.62
CA SER A 220 30.04 24.41 -31.51
C SER A 220 29.40 25.67 -30.94
N ILE A 221 30.11 26.81 -30.88
CA ILE A 221 29.47 28.08 -30.52
C ILE A 221 29.81 29.11 -31.58
N ARG A 222 29.06 29.12 -32.70
CA ARG A 222 28.95 30.28 -33.56
C ARG A 222 27.84 31.18 -33.02
N PRO A 223 28.11 32.42 -32.64
CA PRO A 223 27.06 33.38 -32.35
C PRO A 223 26.36 33.76 -33.67
N VAL A 224 25.06 33.57 -33.71
CA VAL A 224 24.18 34.12 -34.73
C VAL A 224 24.17 35.64 -34.56
N THR A 225 24.91 36.37 -35.38
CA THR A 225 24.79 37.83 -35.50
C THR A 225 23.59 38.11 -36.38
N ASP A 226 22.48 38.53 -35.78
CA ASP A 226 21.34 39.13 -36.43
C ASP A 226 21.77 40.45 -37.06
N THR A 227 21.91 40.46 -38.37
CA THR A 227 22.05 41.68 -39.17
C THR A 227 20.65 42.25 -39.43
N ILE A 228 20.26 43.20 -38.58
CA ILE A 228 19.07 44.06 -38.83
C ILE A 228 19.44 45.00 -39.97
N LYS A 229 18.95 44.73 -41.16
CA LYS A 229 18.97 45.63 -42.30
C LYS A 229 17.84 46.65 -42.13
N ARG A 230 18.17 47.88 -41.76
CA ARG A 230 17.27 49.04 -41.87
C ARG A 230 17.26 49.48 -43.33
N GLU A 231 16.10 49.49 -43.94
CA GLU A 231 15.84 50.27 -45.15
C GLU A 231 15.34 51.66 -44.75
N PRO A 232 15.80 52.72 -45.47
CA PRO A 232 15.33 54.09 -45.29
C PRO A 232 14.17 54.42 -46.20
N GLU A 233 13.30 55.35 -45.74
CA GLU A 233 12.17 56.05 -46.31
C GLU A 233 10.84 55.28 -46.49
#